data_29a94e1e2fe0efbf0f9e48a4d63534ed
#
_entry.id   29a94e1e2fe0efbf0f9e48a4d63534ed
#
_cell.length_a   1.000
_cell.length_b   1.000
_cell.length_c   1.000
_cell.angle_alpha   90.00
_cell.angle_beta   90.00
_cell.angle_gamma   90.00
#
_symmetry.space_group_name_H-M   'P 1'
#
loop_
_entity.id
_entity.type
_entity.pdbx_description
1 polymer ?
#
loop_
_entity_poly.entity_id
_entity_poly.type
_entity_poly.pdbx_seq_one_letter_code
_entity_poly.pdbx_strand_id
1 'polypeptide(L)'
;MDTKSIRKLQETSVSFKTLAVDPIDDLTGKNLPAGLDTGNPELDFGHAQLLACIASLRKLCAYPTNSTCNTCSGTQRGRCESSLIGLLGDLLIFILDHFQTEEKAMRDSLLYMVDRHVCEAHMEDHAQISHKIQEIVSAIDPSKTVVLVRELDQLLERWVTHHTVLHDQALERWMMRQEFKSLNKIA
;
A
#
# COMPACT_ATOMS: atom_id res chain seq x y z
N MET A 1 -19.87 28.08 3.65
CA MET A 1 -19.01 27.18 2.87
C MET A 1 -19.93 26.19 2.16
N ASP A 2 -19.87 26.19 0.84
CA ASP A 2 -20.90 25.63 -0.03
C ASP A 2 -20.78 24.11 -0.15
N THR A 3 -21.85 23.39 0.14
CA THR A 3 -21.95 21.91 0.06
C THR A 3 -21.70 21.34 -1.33
N LYS A 4 -21.65 22.16 -2.37
CA LYS A 4 -21.26 21.79 -3.73
C LYS A 4 -19.77 21.58 -3.92
N SER A 5 -18.92 22.20 -3.10
CA SER A 5 -17.45 22.03 -3.16
C SER A 5 -16.99 20.70 -2.58
N ILE A 6 -17.72 20.15 -1.60
CA ILE A 6 -17.36 18.87 -0.96
C ILE A 6 -17.71 17.69 -1.87
N ARG A 7 -18.78 17.81 -2.67
CA ARG A 7 -19.20 16.75 -3.60
C ARG A 7 -18.28 16.56 -4.81
N LYS A 8 -17.48 17.59 -5.15
CA LYS A 8 -16.56 17.54 -6.29
C LYS A 8 -15.23 16.84 -5.99
N LEU A 9 -14.94 16.61 -4.69
CA LEU A 9 -13.74 15.87 -4.25
C LEU A 9 -13.98 14.34 -4.18
N GLN A 10 -15.23 13.88 -4.21
CA GLN A 10 -15.56 12.45 -4.18
C GLN A 10 -15.65 11.77 -5.53
N GLU A 11 -15.52 12.51 -6.65
CA GLU A 11 -15.60 11.96 -8.02
C GLU A 11 -14.26 11.84 -8.73
N THR A 12 -13.14 12.16 -8.07
CA THR A 12 -11.81 11.77 -8.57
C THR A 12 -11.45 10.37 -8.07
N SER A 13 -12.21 9.39 -8.50
CA SER A 13 -11.71 8.02 -8.65
C SER A 13 -10.53 8.11 -9.62
N VAL A 14 -9.31 8.24 -9.07
CA VAL A 14 -8.08 8.18 -9.86
C VAL A 14 -8.05 6.78 -10.46
N SER A 15 -8.41 6.72 -11.73
CA SER A 15 -8.37 5.48 -12.48
C SER A 15 -6.91 5.05 -12.59
N PHE A 16 -6.53 3.94 -11.98
CA PHE A 16 -5.25 3.24 -12.13
C PHE A 16 -4.91 2.83 -13.58
N LYS A 17 -5.60 3.39 -14.56
CA LYS A 17 -5.42 3.13 -15.99
C LYS A 17 -4.13 3.69 -16.60
N THR A 18 -3.32 4.42 -15.85
CA THR A 18 -2.11 5.07 -16.38
C THR A 18 -0.83 4.30 -16.15
N LEU A 19 -0.83 3.30 -15.27
CA LEU A 19 0.26 2.34 -15.22
C LEU A 19 0.04 1.34 -16.36
N ALA A 20 0.93 1.33 -17.34
CA ALA A 20 1.08 0.23 -18.30
C ALA A 20 1.64 -0.99 -17.54
N VAL A 21 0.88 -1.48 -16.57
CA VAL A 21 1.06 -2.79 -15.97
C VAL A 21 0.28 -3.70 -16.89
N ASP A 22 0.95 -4.71 -17.48
CA ASP A 22 0.24 -5.84 -18.08
C ASP A 22 -0.88 -6.23 -17.10
N PRO A 23 -2.11 -6.44 -17.56
CA PRO A 23 -3.18 -6.76 -16.66
C PRO A 23 -2.73 -7.95 -15.82
N ILE A 24 -2.56 -7.73 -14.52
CA ILE A 24 -2.52 -8.83 -13.56
C ILE A 24 -3.98 -9.29 -13.57
N ASP A 25 -4.26 -10.26 -14.43
CA ASP A 25 -5.61 -10.70 -14.79
C ASP A 25 -6.41 -11.28 -13.64
N ASP A 26 -5.90 -11.26 -12.41
CA ASP A 26 -6.63 -11.72 -11.22
C ASP A 26 -6.21 -10.96 -9.93
N LEU A 27 -6.44 -9.65 -9.88
CA LEU A 27 -6.37 -8.87 -8.63
C LEU A 27 -7.61 -9.07 -7.74
N THR A 28 -8.28 -10.23 -7.82
CA THR A 28 -9.46 -10.51 -6.99
C THR A 28 -9.12 -10.93 -5.56
N GLY A 29 -7.86 -10.80 -5.12
CA GLY A 29 -7.40 -11.22 -3.79
C GLY A 29 -7.31 -12.74 -3.61
N LYS A 30 -7.73 -13.53 -4.59
CA LYS A 30 -7.85 -15.00 -4.47
C LYS A 30 -6.52 -15.76 -4.47
N ASN A 31 -5.39 -15.11 -4.80
CA ASN A 31 -4.08 -15.74 -4.91
C ASN A 31 -2.99 -14.98 -4.15
N LEU A 32 -3.33 -14.42 -3.00
CA LEU A 32 -2.32 -13.79 -2.13
C LEU A 32 -1.32 -14.85 -1.63
N PRO A 33 -0.05 -14.49 -1.46
CA PRO A 33 0.92 -15.34 -0.77
C PRO A 33 0.43 -15.74 0.61
N ALA A 34 0.79 -16.94 1.05
CA ALA A 34 0.45 -17.42 2.39
C ALA A 34 0.90 -16.40 3.45
N GLY A 35 -0.02 -16.02 4.33
CA GLY A 35 0.22 -15.02 5.38
C GLY A 35 -0.21 -13.59 5.02
N LEU A 36 -0.50 -13.28 3.76
CA LEU A 36 -1.06 -11.99 3.34
C LEU A 36 -2.58 -12.02 3.12
N ASP A 37 -3.17 -13.20 3.18
CA ASP A 37 -4.60 -13.41 3.14
C ASP A 37 -5.17 -13.21 4.55
N THR A 38 -6.02 -12.22 4.72
CA THR A 38 -6.74 -11.94 5.98
C THR A 38 -8.10 -12.62 6.01
N GLY A 39 -8.65 -12.97 4.83
CA GLY A 39 -10.02 -13.42 4.66
C GLY A 39 -11.03 -12.28 4.49
N ASN A 40 -10.60 -11.03 4.60
CA ASN A 40 -11.43 -9.85 4.34
C ASN A 40 -11.18 -9.38 2.90
N PRO A 41 -12.19 -9.43 2.01
CA PRO A 41 -11.99 -9.09 0.60
C PRO A 41 -11.51 -7.66 0.34
N GLU A 42 -11.86 -6.71 1.21
CA GLU A 42 -11.47 -5.30 1.07
C GLU A 42 -9.99 -5.11 1.44
N LEU A 43 -9.54 -5.69 2.56
CA LEU A 43 -8.14 -5.67 2.97
C LEU A 43 -7.26 -6.46 1.99
N ASP A 44 -7.71 -7.66 1.60
CA ASP A 44 -6.98 -8.54 0.68
C ASP A 44 -6.83 -7.91 -0.72
N PHE A 45 -7.82 -7.16 -1.17
CA PHE A 45 -7.70 -6.37 -2.38
C PHE A 45 -6.59 -5.29 -2.25
N GLY A 46 -6.50 -4.63 -1.11
CA GLY A 46 -5.42 -3.69 -0.80
C GLY A 46 -4.04 -4.35 -0.85
N HIS A 47 -3.88 -5.51 -0.22
CA HIS A 47 -2.63 -6.26 -0.26
C HIS A 47 -2.23 -6.67 -1.69
N ALA A 48 -3.20 -7.11 -2.51
CA ALA A 48 -2.96 -7.44 -3.92
C ALA A 48 -2.46 -6.23 -4.71
N GLN A 49 -3.04 -5.04 -4.49
CA GLN A 49 -2.60 -3.80 -5.13
C GLN A 49 -1.18 -3.41 -4.71
N LEU A 50 -0.83 -3.54 -3.44
CA LEU A 50 0.52 -3.27 -2.95
C LEU A 50 1.55 -4.22 -3.57
N LEU A 51 1.24 -5.51 -3.66
CA LEU A 51 2.10 -6.48 -4.35
C LEU A 51 2.27 -6.15 -5.84
N ALA A 52 1.23 -5.66 -6.51
CA ALA A 52 1.32 -5.19 -7.90
C ALA A 52 2.24 -3.97 -8.05
N CYS A 53 2.20 -3.03 -7.10
CA CYS A 53 3.13 -1.91 -7.06
C CYS A 53 4.58 -2.38 -6.88
N ILE A 54 4.83 -3.33 -5.96
CA ILE A 54 6.16 -3.94 -5.75
C ILE A 54 6.65 -4.63 -7.03
N ALA A 55 5.79 -5.40 -7.71
CA ALA A 55 6.12 -6.05 -8.96
C ALA A 55 6.46 -5.05 -10.08
N SER A 56 5.75 -3.92 -10.14
CA SER A 56 6.02 -2.84 -11.09
C SER A 56 7.34 -2.14 -10.78
N LEU A 57 7.64 -1.92 -9.51
CA LEU A 57 8.91 -1.36 -9.05
C LEU A 57 10.10 -2.22 -9.47
N ARG A 58 10.00 -3.55 -9.37
CA ARG A 58 11.03 -4.52 -9.78
C ARG A 58 11.29 -4.49 -11.29
N LYS A 59 10.28 -4.19 -12.09
CA LYS A 59 10.39 -4.08 -13.57
C LYS A 59 10.92 -2.72 -14.04
N LEU A 60 10.96 -1.72 -13.18
CA LEU A 60 11.30 -0.35 -13.55
C LEU A 60 12.74 -0.20 -14.08
N CYS A 61 13.68 -0.93 -13.51
CA CYS A 61 15.08 -0.87 -13.90
C CYS A 61 15.48 -2.04 -14.81
N ALA A 62 15.92 -1.75 -16.04
CA ALA A 62 16.39 -2.77 -16.97
C ALA A 62 17.68 -3.49 -16.51
N TYR A 63 18.44 -2.86 -15.59
CA TYR A 63 19.70 -3.40 -15.07
C TYR A 63 19.69 -3.37 -13.53
N PRO A 64 18.87 -4.19 -12.88
CA PRO A 64 18.68 -4.13 -11.43
C PRO A 64 19.91 -4.54 -10.62
N THR A 65 20.86 -5.24 -11.24
CA THR A 65 22.11 -5.67 -10.61
C THR A 65 23.20 -4.59 -10.58
N ASN A 66 23.04 -3.52 -11.36
CA ASN A 66 23.99 -2.41 -11.37
C ASN A 66 24.01 -1.70 -10.01
N SER A 67 25.20 -1.24 -9.62
CA SER A 67 25.34 -0.42 -8.39
C SER A 67 25.02 1.05 -8.61
N THR A 68 25.04 1.52 -9.87
CA THR A 68 24.75 2.92 -10.24
C THR A 68 24.09 3.00 -11.61
N CYS A 69 23.48 4.15 -11.91
CA CYS A 69 22.89 4.43 -13.22
C CYS A 69 23.91 5.05 -14.23
N ASN A 70 25.20 5.08 -13.89
CA ASN A 70 26.20 5.78 -14.70
C ASN A 70 26.43 5.14 -16.09
N THR A 71 26.17 3.82 -16.22
CA THR A 71 26.26 3.10 -17.49
C THR A 71 25.06 3.28 -18.41
N CYS A 72 23.96 3.84 -17.90
CA CYS A 72 22.75 4.12 -18.67
C CYS A 72 22.89 5.42 -19.47
N SER A 73 22.27 5.48 -20.66
CA SER A 73 22.15 6.71 -21.41
C SER A 73 21.32 7.74 -20.65
N GLY A 74 21.51 9.05 -20.92
CA GLY A 74 20.72 10.12 -20.31
C GLY A 74 19.22 9.94 -20.52
N THR A 75 18.80 9.52 -21.72
CA THR A 75 17.40 9.25 -22.04
C THR A 75 16.83 8.12 -21.19
N GLN A 76 17.60 7.06 -20.97
CA GLN A 76 17.17 5.92 -20.17
C GLN A 76 17.06 6.30 -18.69
N ARG A 77 18.01 7.06 -18.15
CA ARG A 77 17.93 7.59 -16.78
C ARG A 77 16.67 8.44 -16.57
N GLY A 78 16.41 9.38 -17.47
CA GLY A 78 15.22 10.24 -17.38
C GLY A 78 13.92 9.45 -17.44
N ARG A 79 13.83 8.37 -18.24
CA ARG A 79 12.67 7.48 -18.26
C ARG A 79 12.49 6.74 -16.92
N CYS A 80 13.56 6.15 -16.39
CA CYS A 80 13.51 5.43 -15.13
C CYS A 80 13.09 6.37 -13.97
N GLU A 81 13.64 7.57 -13.92
CA GLU A 81 13.29 8.59 -12.93
C GLU A 81 11.81 8.99 -13.03
N SER A 82 11.33 9.34 -14.22
CA SER A 82 9.94 9.71 -14.43
C SER A 82 8.98 8.59 -14.06
N SER A 83 9.33 7.35 -14.41
CA SER A 83 8.53 6.17 -14.06
C SER A 83 8.54 5.90 -12.55
N LEU A 84 9.68 6.10 -11.87
CA LEU A 84 9.77 5.98 -10.41
C LEU A 84 8.91 7.03 -9.72
N ILE A 85 8.98 8.29 -10.15
CA ILE A 85 8.17 9.37 -9.57
C ILE A 85 6.68 9.08 -9.73
N GLY A 86 6.25 8.64 -10.93
CA GLY A 86 4.86 8.23 -11.16
C GLY A 86 4.41 7.12 -10.23
N LEU A 87 5.20 6.04 -10.16
CA LEU A 87 4.90 4.88 -9.30
C LEU A 87 4.86 5.26 -7.80
N LEU A 88 5.73 6.15 -7.35
CA LEU A 88 5.73 6.64 -5.97
C LEU A 88 4.48 7.48 -5.66
N GLY A 89 4.02 8.29 -6.61
CA GLY A 89 2.77 9.04 -6.48
C GLY A 89 1.57 8.10 -6.30
N ASP A 90 1.45 7.10 -7.16
CA ASP A 90 0.37 6.10 -7.09
C ASP A 90 0.45 5.27 -5.80
N LEU A 91 1.66 4.86 -5.41
CA LEU A 91 1.91 4.11 -4.18
C LEU A 91 1.48 4.89 -2.93
N LEU A 92 1.82 6.18 -2.85
CA LEU A 92 1.44 7.01 -1.69
C LEU A 92 -0.07 7.20 -1.60
N ILE A 93 -0.75 7.46 -2.72
CA ILE A 93 -2.23 7.58 -2.75
C ILE A 93 -2.85 6.27 -2.27
N PHE A 94 -2.39 5.16 -2.80
CA PHE A 94 -2.89 3.83 -2.47
C PHE A 94 -2.68 3.50 -0.97
N ILE A 95 -1.47 3.69 -0.44
CA ILE A 95 -1.15 3.40 0.96
C ILE A 95 -2.05 4.25 1.90
N LEU A 96 -2.25 5.52 1.59
CA LEU A 96 -3.11 6.38 2.41
C LEU A 96 -4.57 5.94 2.40
N ASP A 97 -5.10 5.50 1.25
CA ASP A 97 -6.46 4.99 1.12
C ASP A 97 -6.65 3.67 1.88
N HIS A 98 -5.68 2.76 1.76
CA HIS A 98 -5.65 1.50 2.49
C HIS A 98 -5.64 1.72 4.01
N PHE A 99 -4.76 2.58 4.52
CA PHE A 99 -4.71 2.91 5.94
C PHE A 99 -6.00 3.55 6.46
N GLN A 100 -6.62 4.43 5.67
CA GLN A 100 -7.91 5.01 6.04
C GLN A 100 -9.00 3.94 6.15
N THR A 101 -8.99 2.94 5.28
CA THR A 101 -9.92 1.80 5.31
C THR A 101 -9.76 1.01 6.60
N GLU A 102 -8.54 0.67 6.99
CA GLU A 102 -8.25 -0.09 8.21
C GLU A 102 -8.55 0.70 9.48
N GLU A 103 -8.14 1.96 9.53
CA GLU A 103 -8.45 2.83 10.66
C GLU A 103 -9.95 3.07 10.81
N LYS A 104 -10.68 3.14 9.70
CA LYS A 104 -12.14 3.17 9.72
C LYS A 104 -12.70 1.87 10.28
N ALA A 105 -12.21 0.71 9.85
CA ALA A 105 -12.60 -0.59 10.37
C ALA A 105 -12.35 -0.73 11.88
N MET A 106 -11.21 -0.24 12.39
CA MET A 106 -10.91 -0.19 13.83
C MET A 106 -11.95 0.63 14.62
N ARG A 107 -12.37 1.78 14.07
CA ARG A 107 -13.39 2.63 14.69
C ARG A 107 -14.78 2.00 14.64
N ASP A 108 -15.19 1.53 13.47
CA ASP A 108 -16.55 0.99 13.22
C ASP A 108 -16.78 -0.32 13.98
N SER A 109 -15.75 -1.16 14.13
CA SER A 109 -15.79 -2.39 14.92
C SER A 109 -15.67 -2.16 16.44
N LEU A 110 -15.54 -0.93 16.89
CA LEU A 110 -15.30 -0.55 18.27
C LEU A 110 -14.01 -1.08 18.89
N LEU A 111 -13.06 -1.57 18.09
CA LEU A 111 -11.77 -2.07 18.57
C LEU A 111 -11.04 -0.98 19.36
N TYR A 112 -11.07 0.26 18.86
CA TYR A 112 -10.42 1.40 19.49
C TYR A 112 -10.95 1.67 20.93
N MET A 113 -12.21 1.32 21.20
CA MET A 113 -12.83 1.48 22.53
C MET A 113 -12.47 0.35 23.48
N VAL A 114 -12.11 -0.82 22.95
CA VAL A 114 -11.85 -2.05 23.72
C VAL A 114 -10.37 -2.29 23.92
N ASP A 115 -9.56 -2.07 22.88
CA ASP A 115 -8.11 -2.23 22.92
C ASP A 115 -7.41 -1.10 22.15
N ARG A 116 -7.32 0.02 22.80
CA ARG A 116 -6.72 1.24 22.24
C ARG A 116 -5.24 1.03 21.88
N HIS A 117 -4.50 0.25 22.67
CA HIS A 117 -3.08 0.04 22.43
C HIS A 117 -2.80 -0.73 21.14
N VAL A 118 -3.63 -1.70 20.80
CA VAL A 118 -3.52 -2.41 19.51
C VAL A 118 -3.74 -1.46 18.35
N CYS A 119 -4.76 -0.59 18.43
CA CYS A 119 -5.01 0.41 17.39
C CYS A 119 -3.90 1.45 17.29
N GLU A 120 -3.38 1.94 18.42
CA GLU A 120 -2.27 2.90 18.42
C GLU A 120 -0.99 2.28 17.83
N ALA A 121 -0.68 1.02 18.14
CA ALA A 121 0.47 0.33 17.55
C ALA A 121 0.32 0.15 16.02
N HIS A 122 -0.88 -0.18 15.55
CA HIS A 122 -1.20 -0.30 14.14
C HIS A 122 -1.00 1.05 13.40
N MET A 123 -1.59 2.12 13.94
CA MET A 123 -1.46 3.48 13.38
C MET A 123 -0.01 4.00 13.43
N GLU A 124 0.76 3.64 14.45
CA GLU A 124 2.19 3.97 14.55
C GLU A 124 2.98 3.31 13.41
N ASP A 125 2.68 2.05 13.07
CA ASP A 125 3.32 1.36 11.95
C ASP A 125 2.98 2.02 10.61
N HIS A 126 1.72 2.46 10.42
CA HIS A 126 1.33 3.29 9.26
C HIS A 126 2.14 4.59 9.15
N ALA A 127 2.33 5.28 10.28
CA ALA A 127 3.11 6.51 10.31
C ALA A 127 4.59 6.26 9.99
N GLN A 128 5.16 5.17 10.49
CA GLN A 128 6.57 4.82 10.26
C GLN A 128 6.84 4.50 8.80
N ILE A 129 6.01 3.68 8.14
CA ILE A 129 6.22 3.37 6.71
C ILE A 129 6.02 4.59 5.84
N SER A 130 5.00 5.42 6.13
CA SER A 130 4.75 6.67 5.41
C SER A 130 5.96 7.61 5.49
N HIS A 131 6.54 7.75 6.68
CA HIS A 131 7.75 8.56 6.88
C HIS A 131 8.95 8.01 6.10
N LYS A 132 9.17 6.70 6.11
CA LYS A 132 10.25 6.06 5.36
C LYS A 132 10.11 6.24 3.85
N ILE A 133 8.91 6.13 3.31
CA ILE A 133 8.66 6.41 1.89
C ILE A 133 8.94 7.88 1.57
N GLN A 134 8.54 8.82 2.42
CA GLN A 134 8.82 10.25 2.25
C GLN A 134 10.33 10.56 2.29
N GLU A 135 11.09 9.90 3.16
CA GLU A 135 12.56 10.02 3.18
C GLU A 135 13.16 9.59 1.83
N ILE A 136 12.74 8.44 1.29
CA ILE A 136 13.19 7.93 -0.01
C ILE A 136 12.83 8.90 -1.14
N VAL A 137 11.57 9.37 -1.17
CA VAL A 137 11.09 10.34 -2.17
C VAL A 137 11.93 11.64 -2.13
N SER A 138 12.26 12.11 -0.93
CA SER A 138 13.06 13.34 -0.75
C SER A 138 14.52 13.18 -1.18
N ALA A 139 15.01 11.93 -1.26
CA ALA A 139 16.38 11.59 -1.65
C ALA A 139 16.52 11.21 -3.14
N ILE A 140 15.51 11.44 -3.97
CA ILE A 140 15.54 11.07 -5.40
C ILE A 140 16.69 11.79 -6.10
N ASP A 141 17.56 10.98 -6.71
CA ASP A 141 18.72 11.41 -7.51
C ASP A 141 18.76 10.53 -8.78
N PRO A 142 18.70 11.13 -9.98
CA PRO A 142 18.71 10.39 -11.25
C PRO A 142 19.90 9.44 -11.41
N SER A 143 21.02 9.73 -10.78
CA SER A 143 22.22 8.88 -10.81
C SER A 143 22.12 7.66 -9.91
N LYS A 144 21.14 7.64 -8.98
CA LYS A 144 20.96 6.62 -7.94
C LYS A 144 19.62 5.89 -8.04
N THR A 145 18.83 6.11 -9.09
CA THR A 145 17.49 5.51 -9.23
C THR A 145 17.49 4.00 -8.96
N VAL A 146 18.49 3.25 -9.44
CA VAL A 146 18.58 1.80 -9.22
C VAL A 146 18.78 1.44 -7.74
N VAL A 147 19.45 2.27 -6.98
CA VAL A 147 19.64 2.06 -5.52
C VAL A 147 18.34 2.31 -4.79
N LEU A 148 17.69 3.43 -5.10
CA LEU A 148 16.39 3.80 -4.51
C LEU A 148 15.30 2.76 -4.79
N VAL A 149 15.25 2.22 -6.03
CA VAL A 149 14.33 1.13 -6.39
C VAL A 149 14.54 -0.09 -5.51
N ARG A 150 15.80 -0.49 -5.26
CA ARG A 150 16.10 -1.63 -4.38
C ARG A 150 15.75 -1.39 -2.92
N GLU A 151 16.07 -0.20 -2.41
CA GLU A 151 15.74 0.19 -1.03
C GLU A 151 14.24 0.17 -0.81
N LEU A 152 13.49 0.72 -1.76
CA LEU A 152 12.03 0.76 -1.70
C LEU A 152 11.42 -0.65 -1.83
N ASP A 153 11.92 -1.49 -2.75
CA ASP A 153 11.49 -2.89 -2.89
C ASP A 153 11.66 -3.66 -1.57
N GLN A 154 12.86 -3.60 -0.98
CA GLN A 154 13.15 -4.28 0.28
C GLN A 154 12.35 -3.71 1.46
N LEU A 155 12.10 -2.41 1.47
CA LEU A 155 11.29 -1.77 2.49
C LEU A 155 9.84 -2.26 2.42
N LEU A 156 9.23 -2.16 1.24
CA LEU A 156 7.82 -2.53 1.03
C LEU A 156 7.56 -4.02 1.26
N GLU A 157 8.43 -4.90 0.74
CA GLU A 157 8.29 -6.34 0.92
C GLU A 157 8.34 -6.75 2.40
N ARG A 158 9.29 -6.20 3.15
CA ARG A 158 9.39 -6.46 4.60
C ARG A 158 8.21 -5.88 5.34
N TRP A 159 7.84 -4.65 5.02
CA TRP A 159 6.76 -3.99 5.71
C TRP A 159 5.43 -4.71 5.48
N VAL A 160 5.01 -4.98 4.24
CA VAL A 160 3.73 -5.65 3.98
C VAL A 160 3.63 -6.99 4.69
N THR A 161 4.71 -7.77 4.69
CA THR A 161 4.73 -9.08 5.35
C THR A 161 4.55 -8.96 6.87
N HIS A 162 5.24 -8.02 7.53
CA HIS A 162 5.13 -7.85 8.98
C HIS A 162 3.81 -7.18 9.37
N HIS A 163 3.43 -6.14 8.65
CA HIS A 163 2.21 -5.38 8.91
C HIS A 163 0.98 -6.29 8.86
N THR A 164 0.80 -7.01 7.76
CA THR A 164 -0.36 -7.90 7.59
C THR A 164 -0.43 -8.95 8.70
N VAL A 165 0.68 -9.58 9.05
CA VAL A 165 0.69 -10.63 10.10
C VAL A 165 0.43 -10.07 11.48
N LEU A 166 1.00 -8.91 11.82
CA LEU A 166 0.91 -8.34 13.16
C LEU A 166 -0.37 -7.56 13.39
N HIS A 167 -0.83 -6.82 12.38
CA HIS A 167 -1.90 -5.83 12.52
C HIS A 167 -3.18 -6.25 11.80
N ASP A 168 -3.16 -6.47 10.48
CA ASP A 168 -4.39 -6.67 9.70
C ASP A 168 -5.09 -7.95 10.07
N GLN A 169 -4.35 -9.05 10.26
CA GLN A 169 -4.93 -10.31 10.73
C GLN A 169 -5.48 -10.20 12.16
N ALA A 170 -4.94 -9.32 12.99
CA ALA A 170 -5.48 -9.09 14.33
C ALA A 170 -6.80 -8.29 14.26
N LEU A 171 -6.86 -7.28 13.39
CA LEU A 171 -8.05 -6.48 13.11
C LEU A 171 -9.16 -7.38 12.55
N GLU A 172 -8.87 -8.20 11.56
CA GLU A 172 -9.85 -9.11 10.95
C GLU A 172 -10.41 -10.11 11.96
N ARG A 173 -9.54 -10.76 12.76
CA ARG A 173 -10.00 -11.66 13.84
C ARG A 173 -10.90 -10.96 14.85
N TRP A 174 -10.71 -9.65 15.06
CA TRP A 174 -11.60 -8.85 15.89
C TRP A 174 -12.95 -8.64 15.21
N MET A 175 -12.98 -8.21 13.96
CA MET A 175 -14.21 -7.95 13.19
C MET A 175 -15.08 -9.19 13.09
N MET A 176 -14.51 -10.33 12.71
CA MET A 176 -15.22 -11.61 12.67
C MET A 176 -15.88 -11.98 14.01
N ARG A 177 -15.21 -11.72 15.13
CA ARG A 177 -15.80 -11.98 16.46
C ARG A 177 -16.99 -11.08 16.77
N GLN A 178 -16.99 -9.84 16.27
CA GLN A 178 -18.13 -8.94 16.47
C GLN A 178 -19.32 -9.32 15.60
N GLU A 179 -19.10 -9.71 14.36
CA GLU A 179 -20.15 -10.22 13.48
C GLU A 179 -20.83 -11.46 14.06
N PHE A 180 -20.06 -12.43 14.52
CA PHE A 180 -20.59 -13.64 15.15
C PHE A 180 -21.44 -13.33 16.41
N LYS A 181 -21.00 -12.38 17.24
CA LYS A 181 -21.78 -11.95 18.42
C LYS A 181 -23.08 -11.24 18.04
N SER A 182 -23.08 -10.46 16.95
CA SER A 182 -24.28 -9.76 16.47
C SER A 182 -25.34 -10.74 15.94
N LEU A 183 -24.93 -11.75 15.19
CA LEU A 183 -25.80 -12.79 14.66
C LEU A 183 -26.45 -13.62 15.77
N ASN A 184 -25.71 -13.97 16.81
CA ASN A 184 -26.24 -14.75 17.95
C ASN A 184 -27.16 -13.96 18.89
N LYS A 185 -27.25 -12.64 18.76
CA LYS A 185 -28.20 -11.83 19.55
C LYS A 185 -29.58 -11.73 18.89
N ILE A 186 -29.69 -12.09 17.62
CA ILE A 186 -30.92 -11.99 16.82
C ILE A 186 -31.65 -13.36 16.77
N ALA A 187 -30.96 -14.45 17.12
CA ALA A 187 -31.51 -15.79 17.24
C ALA A 187 -32.03 -16.07 18.66
#